data_2071f4b393cc3d1c596835b84f1bbb46
#
_entry.id   2071f4b393cc3d1c596835b84f1bbb46
#
_cell.length_a   1.000
_cell.length_b   1.000
_cell.length_c   1.000
_cell.angle_alpha   90.00
_cell.angle_beta   90.00
_cell.angle_gamma   90.00
#
_symmetry.space_group_name_H-M   'P 1'
#
loop_
_entity.id
_entity.type
_entity.pdbx_description
1 polymer ?
#
loop_
_entity_poly.entity_id
_entity_poly.type
_entity_poly.pdbx_seq_one_letter_code
_entity_poly.pdbx_strand_id
1 'polypeptide(L)'
;MSYPKTQAETPHQKDMEAPFVLPRAASIEEPLRLAVLISGGGSGLSSLLSFQSSEPRCHQTVLVIADSENAGGLEHGRSAGITTMGIPLPKGMRSTERRLAHESMILRQLKSSGVELVV
;
A
#
# COMPACT_ATOMS: atom_id res chain seq x y z
N MET A 1 9.58 -29.13 -1.20
CA MET A 1 10.02 -28.51 -1.22
C MET A 1 10.35 -28.08 -1.23
N SER A 2 10.47 -28.09 -1.59
CA SER A 2 11.03 -27.34 -1.61
C SER A 2 11.53 -26.77 -2.26
N TYR A 3 11.63 -26.45 -2.57
CA TYR A 3 12.47 -25.92 -3.17
C TYR A 3 13.47 -26.07 -2.84
N PRO A 4 13.92 -26.41 -3.10
CA PRO A 4 14.94 -26.46 -2.83
C PRO A 4 15.76 -26.26 -2.53
N LYS A 5 15.98 -26.43 -2.51
CA LYS A 5 16.76 -25.97 -2.32
C LYS A 5 17.36 -25.61 -2.82
N THR A 6 17.28 -25.73 -3.15
CA THR A 6 17.87 -25.20 -3.65
C THR A 6 17.71 -24.54 -4.33
N GLN A 7 17.06 -24.34 -4.65
CA GLN A 7 17.28 -23.43 -5.18
C GLN A 7 17.92 -22.75 -4.67
N ALA A 8 18.04 -23.32 -4.60
CA ALA A 8 18.95 -22.88 -3.84
C ALA A 8 19.34 -21.67 -3.70
N GLU A 9 19.94 -21.45 -2.82
CA GLU A 9 20.41 -20.20 -2.50
C GLU A 9 21.53 -19.80 -3.34
N THR A 10 21.41 -18.65 -3.93
CA THR A 10 22.45 -18.08 -4.75
C THR A 10 22.89 -16.78 -4.13
N PRO A 11 24.15 -16.37 -4.33
CA PRO A 11 24.62 -15.12 -3.76
C PRO A 11 23.81 -13.91 -4.17
N HIS A 12 23.42 -13.81 -5.44
CA HIS A 12 22.64 -12.65 -5.85
C HIS A 12 21.26 -12.66 -5.25
N GLN A 13 20.81 -13.82 -4.81
CA GLN A 13 19.55 -13.91 -4.11
C GLN A 13 19.63 -13.19 -2.78
N LYS A 14 20.75 -13.31 -2.08
CA LYS A 14 20.96 -12.58 -0.86
C LYS A 14 21.00 -11.09 -1.11
N ASP A 15 21.64 -10.67 -2.18
CA ASP A 15 21.68 -9.28 -2.53
C ASP A 15 20.29 -8.73 -2.78
N MET A 16 19.47 -9.53 -3.44
CA MET A 16 18.11 -9.12 -3.72
C MET A 16 17.26 -9.03 -2.47
N GLU A 17 17.57 -9.84 -1.48
CA GLU A 17 16.81 -9.82 -0.25
C GLU A 17 17.12 -8.61 0.61
N ALA A 18 18.33 -8.07 0.51
CA ALA A 18 18.79 -7.05 1.42
C ALA A 18 17.84 -5.87 1.53
N PRO A 19 17.29 -5.30 0.45
CA PRO A 19 16.40 -4.16 0.58
C PRO A 19 14.94 -4.54 0.76
N PHE A 20 14.61 -5.84 0.79
CA PHE A 20 13.22 -6.27 0.82
C PHE A 20 12.82 -6.80 2.17
N VAL A 21 11.60 -6.47 2.55
CA VAL A 21 10.93 -7.12 3.66
C VAL A 21 9.72 -7.80 3.05
N LEU A 22 9.78 -9.12 2.99
CA LEU A 22 8.69 -9.88 2.40
C LEU A 22 7.49 -9.87 3.33
N PRO A 23 6.29 -9.83 2.77
CA PRO A 23 5.10 -9.91 3.61
C PRO A 23 5.08 -11.24 4.36
N ARG A 24 4.57 -11.19 5.56
CA ARG A 24 4.37 -12.41 6.34
C ARG A 24 3.26 -13.25 5.73
N ALA A 25 3.15 -14.49 6.15
CA ALA A 25 2.01 -15.31 5.77
C ALA A 25 0.76 -14.73 6.42
N ALA A 26 -0.23 -14.38 5.61
CA ALA A 26 -1.44 -13.75 6.08
C ALA A 26 -2.52 -14.81 6.32
N SER A 27 -3.42 -14.51 7.23
CA SER A 27 -4.55 -15.38 7.52
C SER A 27 -5.78 -14.51 7.73
N ILE A 28 -6.92 -15.17 7.85
CA ILE A 28 -8.17 -14.46 8.14
C ILE A 28 -8.08 -13.78 9.50
N GLU A 29 -7.44 -14.42 10.47
CA GLU A 29 -7.30 -13.87 11.81
C GLU A 29 -6.28 -12.73 11.85
N GLU A 30 -5.29 -12.79 10.96
CA GLU A 30 -4.28 -11.75 10.86
C GLU A 30 -4.12 -11.32 9.42
N PRO A 31 -5.08 -10.56 8.89
CA PRO A 31 -5.04 -10.17 7.49
C PRO A 31 -3.86 -9.28 7.17
N LEU A 32 -3.38 -9.38 5.95
CA LEU A 32 -2.32 -8.50 5.47
C LEU A 32 -2.86 -7.07 5.40
N ARG A 33 -2.07 -6.12 5.85
CA ARG A 33 -2.48 -4.72 5.93
C ARG A 33 -2.07 -3.99 4.67
N LEU A 34 -3.05 -3.53 3.92
CA LEU A 34 -2.83 -2.88 2.64
C LEU A 34 -3.04 -1.39 2.70
N ALA A 35 -2.25 -0.66 1.91
CA ALA A 35 -2.57 0.71 1.56
C ALA A 35 -2.90 0.75 0.08
N VAL A 36 -3.87 1.56 -0.29
CA VAL A 36 -4.24 1.73 -1.69
C VAL A 36 -3.97 3.17 -2.10
N LEU A 37 -3.23 3.33 -3.19
CA LEU A 37 -2.94 4.65 -3.75
C LEU A 37 -3.89 4.89 -4.91
N ILE A 38 -4.60 6.02 -4.88
CA ILE A 38 -5.58 6.32 -5.92
C ILE A 38 -5.35 7.72 -6.49
N SER A 39 -5.89 7.93 -7.68
CA SER A 39 -5.98 9.25 -8.27
C SER A 39 -7.36 9.37 -8.86
N GLY A 40 -8.14 10.35 -8.41
CA GLY A 40 -9.49 10.57 -8.93
C GLY A 40 -10.55 9.71 -8.28
N GLY A 41 -11.34 9.01 -9.08
CA GLY A 41 -12.57 8.38 -8.58
C GLY A 41 -12.43 7.08 -7.81
N GLY A 42 -11.30 6.37 -7.98
CA GLY A 42 -11.06 5.19 -7.19
C GLY A 42 -11.99 4.01 -7.44
N SER A 43 -12.34 3.74 -8.70
CA SER A 43 -13.23 2.62 -8.99
C SER A 43 -12.61 1.28 -8.57
N GLY A 44 -11.29 1.14 -8.76
CA GLY A 44 -10.61 -0.06 -8.31
C GLY A 44 -10.66 -0.23 -6.80
N LEU A 45 -10.55 0.89 -6.08
CA LEU A 45 -10.68 0.87 -4.63
C LEU A 45 -12.07 0.41 -4.22
N SER A 46 -13.10 0.94 -4.85
CA SER A 46 -14.46 0.56 -4.54
C SER A 46 -14.66 -0.94 -4.71
N SER A 47 -14.15 -1.50 -5.81
CA SER A 47 -14.25 -2.93 -6.07
C SER A 47 -13.51 -3.75 -5.02
N LEU A 48 -12.30 -3.31 -4.66
CA LEU A 48 -11.50 -4.01 -3.66
C LEU A 48 -12.19 -4.00 -2.30
N LEU A 49 -12.73 -2.85 -1.90
CA LEU A 49 -13.41 -2.75 -0.61
C LEU A 49 -14.66 -3.61 -0.56
N SER A 50 -15.40 -3.68 -1.66
CA SER A 50 -16.56 -4.55 -1.73
C SER A 50 -16.16 -6.00 -1.60
N PHE A 51 -15.07 -6.40 -2.26
CA PHE A 51 -14.55 -7.74 -2.18
C PHE A 51 -14.13 -8.08 -0.75
N GLN A 52 -13.44 -7.14 -0.10
CA GLN A 52 -12.96 -7.37 1.26
C GLN A 52 -14.08 -7.44 2.29
N SER A 53 -15.19 -6.75 2.04
CA SER A 53 -16.29 -6.74 3.00
C SER A 53 -17.31 -7.85 2.79
N SER A 54 -17.29 -8.53 1.64
CA SER A 54 -18.28 -9.54 1.33
C SER A 54 -18.14 -10.80 2.19
N GLU A 55 -16.92 -11.11 2.62
CA GLU A 55 -16.66 -12.24 3.53
C GLU A 55 -15.26 -12.06 4.09
N PRO A 56 -14.90 -12.80 5.15
CA PRO A 56 -13.56 -12.67 5.74
C PRO A 56 -12.47 -12.97 4.71
N ARG A 57 -11.44 -12.14 4.70
CA ARG A 57 -10.33 -12.28 3.75
C ARG A 57 -9.00 -12.25 4.49
N CYS A 58 -7.95 -12.68 3.79
CA CYS A 58 -6.59 -12.64 4.33
C CYS A 58 -5.93 -11.28 4.14
N HIS A 59 -6.67 -10.28 3.71
CA HIS A 59 -6.14 -8.93 3.52
C HIS A 59 -7.22 -7.91 3.85
N GLN A 60 -6.79 -6.74 4.27
CA GLN A 60 -7.68 -5.63 4.58
C GLN A 60 -7.00 -4.33 4.22
N THR A 61 -7.78 -3.37 3.78
CA THR A 61 -7.27 -2.04 3.48
C THR A 61 -7.31 -1.21 4.75
N VAL A 62 -6.15 -0.66 5.15
CA VAL A 62 -6.06 0.14 6.37
C VAL A 62 -5.76 1.60 6.09
N LEU A 63 -5.38 1.94 4.85
CA LEU A 63 -5.02 3.30 4.50
C LEU A 63 -5.30 3.53 3.02
N VAL A 64 -5.89 4.68 2.71
CA VAL A 64 -6.09 5.11 1.33
C VAL A 64 -5.43 6.47 1.16
N ILE A 65 -4.57 6.59 0.17
CA ILE A 65 -3.87 7.84 -0.12
C ILE A 65 -4.19 8.27 -1.54
N ALA A 66 -4.56 9.52 -1.70
CA ALA A 66 -4.77 10.13 -3.01
C ALA A 66 -3.77 11.26 -3.20
N ASP A 67 -3.58 11.68 -4.45
CA ASP A 67 -2.70 12.79 -4.77
C ASP A 67 -3.39 14.15 -4.60
N SER A 68 -4.62 14.16 -4.10
CA SER A 68 -5.38 15.37 -3.83
C SER A 68 -6.37 15.11 -2.72
N GLU A 69 -6.52 16.09 -1.83
CA GLU A 69 -7.51 15.98 -0.77
C GLU A 69 -8.93 15.99 -1.31
N ASN A 70 -9.10 16.44 -2.54
CA ASN A 70 -10.42 16.53 -3.17
C ASN A 70 -10.71 15.35 -4.07
N ALA A 71 -9.86 14.33 -4.10
CA ALA A 71 -10.11 13.16 -4.94
C ALA A 71 -11.37 12.46 -4.49
N GLY A 72 -12.31 12.29 -5.44
CA GLY A 72 -13.61 11.69 -5.11
C GLY A 72 -13.50 10.28 -4.58
N GLY A 73 -12.46 9.55 -5.00
CA GLY A 73 -12.26 8.18 -4.54
C GLY A 73 -12.00 8.05 -3.06
N LEU A 74 -11.57 9.12 -2.39
CA LEU A 74 -11.36 9.06 -0.93
C LEU A 74 -12.65 8.77 -0.19
N GLU A 75 -13.79 9.12 -0.78
CA GLU A 75 -15.07 8.88 -0.13
C GLU A 75 -15.33 7.39 0.05
N HIS A 76 -14.84 6.56 -0.85
CA HIS A 76 -14.99 5.11 -0.71
C HIS A 76 -14.32 4.62 0.58
N GLY A 77 -13.12 5.15 0.86
CA GLY A 77 -12.42 4.78 2.10
C GLY A 77 -13.13 5.32 3.34
N ARG A 78 -13.60 6.57 3.27
CA ARG A 78 -14.30 7.17 4.40
C ARG A 78 -15.56 6.40 4.73
N SER A 79 -16.32 6.04 3.73
CA SER A 79 -17.56 5.29 3.93
C SER A 79 -17.29 3.93 4.55
N ALA A 80 -16.13 3.36 4.32
CA ALA A 80 -15.75 2.07 4.89
C ALA A 80 -15.07 2.21 6.25
N GLY A 81 -14.94 3.44 6.76
CA GLY A 81 -14.29 3.66 8.06
C GLY A 81 -12.78 3.54 8.02
N ILE A 82 -12.18 3.69 6.87
CA ILE A 82 -10.73 3.54 6.69
C ILE A 82 -10.08 4.91 6.70
N THR A 83 -8.88 4.98 7.27
CA THR A 83 -8.10 6.22 7.27
C THR A 83 -7.79 6.64 5.84
N THR A 84 -8.13 7.87 5.49
CA THR A 84 -7.89 8.41 4.15
C THR A 84 -7.12 9.71 4.25
N MET A 85 -6.27 9.98 3.26
CA MET A 85 -5.57 11.25 3.23
C MET A 85 -5.20 11.61 1.79
N GLY A 86 -5.18 12.91 1.52
CA GLY A 86 -4.67 13.43 0.27
C GLY A 86 -3.27 13.96 0.49
N ILE A 87 -2.32 13.54 -0.31
CA ILE A 87 -0.94 14.02 -0.23
C ILE A 87 -0.57 14.56 -1.60
N PRO A 88 -0.79 15.86 -1.83
CA PRO A 88 -0.47 16.45 -3.13
C PRO A 88 1.03 16.60 -3.32
N LEU A 89 1.44 16.68 -4.58
CA LEU A 89 2.84 16.94 -4.89
C LEU A 89 3.22 18.31 -4.34
N PRO A 90 4.36 18.42 -3.66
CA PRO A 90 4.84 19.73 -3.21
C PRO A 90 5.06 20.68 -4.38
N LYS A 91 4.99 21.97 -4.13
CA LYS A 91 5.17 22.99 -5.14
C LYS A 91 6.50 23.72 -4.91
N GLY A 92 6.96 24.41 -5.96
CA GLY A 92 8.14 25.26 -5.81
C GLY A 92 9.47 24.54 -5.89
N MET A 93 9.47 23.27 -6.28
CA MET A 93 10.66 22.47 -6.40
C MET A 93 10.86 21.99 -7.82
N ARG A 94 12.08 21.57 -8.15
CA ARG A 94 12.32 20.86 -9.40
C ARG A 94 11.52 19.55 -9.39
N SER A 95 11.21 19.04 -10.58
CA SER A 95 10.35 17.87 -10.67
C SER A 95 10.96 16.65 -9.96
N THR A 96 12.28 16.46 -10.04
CA THR A 96 12.92 15.33 -9.35
C THR A 96 12.80 15.48 -7.84
N GLU A 97 13.12 16.68 -7.33
CA GLU A 97 13.03 16.94 -5.89
C GLU A 97 11.62 16.82 -5.40
N ARG A 98 10.66 17.27 -6.20
CA ARG A 98 9.26 17.23 -5.85
C ARG A 98 8.79 15.78 -5.70
N ARG A 99 9.20 14.94 -6.63
CA ARG A 99 8.81 13.53 -6.58
C ARG A 99 9.41 12.83 -5.36
N LEU A 100 10.69 13.10 -5.08
CA LEU A 100 11.34 12.48 -3.92
C LEU A 100 10.69 12.93 -2.62
N ALA A 101 10.36 14.21 -2.52
CA ALA A 101 9.69 14.72 -1.32
C ALA A 101 8.31 14.09 -1.16
N HIS A 102 7.60 13.94 -2.26
CA HIS A 102 6.27 13.33 -2.24
C HIS A 102 6.35 11.89 -1.78
N GLU A 103 7.32 11.14 -2.32
CA GLU A 103 7.51 9.74 -1.94
C GLU A 103 7.86 9.62 -0.46
N SER A 104 8.68 10.53 0.05
CA SER A 104 9.02 10.51 1.48
C SER A 104 7.79 10.73 2.35
N MET A 105 6.93 11.63 1.95
CA MET A 105 5.70 11.90 2.70
C MET A 105 4.80 10.68 2.71
N ILE A 106 4.67 10.02 1.57
CA ILE A 106 3.85 8.81 1.47
C ILE A 106 4.44 7.70 2.33
N LEU A 107 5.76 7.47 2.23
CA LEU A 107 6.42 6.43 3.01
C LEU A 107 6.23 6.63 4.51
N ARG A 108 6.28 7.88 4.96
CA ARG A 108 6.08 8.15 6.39
C ARG A 108 4.70 7.70 6.83
N GLN A 109 3.70 7.97 6.01
CA GLN A 109 2.34 7.57 6.36
C GLN A 109 2.16 6.05 6.30
N LEU A 110 2.78 5.39 5.32
CA LEU A 110 2.73 3.94 5.23
C LEU A 110 3.31 3.30 6.48
N LYS A 111 4.44 3.81 6.94
CA LYS A 111 5.09 3.26 8.13
C LYS A 111 4.26 3.49 9.38
N SER A 112 3.72 4.70 9.55
CA SER A 112 2.96 5.00 10.77
C SER A 112 1.63 4.26 10.81
N SER A 113 1.12 3.81 9.67
CA SER A 113 -0.13 3.05 9.62
C SER A 113 0.09 1.54 9.65
N GLY A 114 1.32 1.10 9.74
CA GLY A 114 1.62 -0.33 9.79
C GLY A 114 1.26 -1.06 8.51
N VAL A 115 1.47 -0.40 7.36
CA VAL A 115 1.15 -0.99 6.07
C VAL A 115 2.20 -2.03 5.69
N GLU A 116 1.74 -3.15 5.17
CA GLU A 116 2.63 -4.25 4.78
C GLU A 116 2.74 -4.38 3.26
N LEU A 117 1.75 -3.91 2.53
CA LEU A 117 1.75 -4.00 1.06
C LEU A 117 1.01 -2.81 0.48
N VAL A 118 1.54 -2.26 -0.61
CA VAL A 118 0.91 -1.13 -1.30
C VAL A 118 0.35 -1.60 -2.62
N VAL A 119 -0.88 -1.20 -2.89
CA VAL A 119 -1.58 -1.59 -4.11
C VAL A 119 -1.87 -0.35 -4.97
#